data_359245e6238a10135d7e39de80e2ea8a
#
_entry.id   359245e6238a10135d7e39de80e2ea8a
#
_cell.length_a   1.000
_cell.length_b   1.000
_cell.length_c   1.000
_cell.angle_alpha   90.00
_cell.angle_beta   90.00
_cell.angle_gamma   90.00
#
_symmetry.space_group_name_H-M   'P 1'
#
loop_
_entity.id
_entity.type
_entity.pdbx_description
1 polymer ?
#
loop_
_entity_poly.entity_id
_entity_poly.type
_entity_poly.pdbx_seq_one_letter_code
_entity_poly.pdbx_strand_id
1 'polypeptide(L)'
;MRQTILMKAMFATALLLMLGMTRTALYGQSSEERAKKAPAKTKVISTTQSGMPIVWRDPGTVETLDFVGGLGGREQAPKPPFTFIEEDRTGSNPKIKVMDANGVKWSVKWGSEVNAEVFASRIAWAAGYFVEPSYFVASGKIDGVKKLGRAKKYVNSDGNFTDARFEMNEKGITKLDDKQSWQWDRNSLVGTREFNGLKITMMLVSNFDNKDVRDLGRGSNTAIFQYPVGDTVESRYVVTDWGGSMGKWGGVFSREKWDCKGYAQQTPEFIKGVKGGFVVWGWSGQHTKDGAGGISGSDMKWLLQYIGRINDDQIRVGLKASGATQEESQCFSKALRDLILQMQIL
;
A
#
# COMPACT_ATOMS: atom_id res chain seq x y z
N MET A 1 3.66 -7.36 -63.20
CA MET A 1 2.86 -8.62 -63.23
C MET A 1 2.29 -8.77 -61.84
N ARG A 2 1.06 -8.36 -61.68
CA ARG A 2 -0.17 -9.22 -61.59
C ARG A 2 -0.10 -10.06 -60.33
N GLN A 3 -0.96 -10.08 -59.40
CA GLN A 3 -2.41 -9.74 -59.25
C GLN A 3 -2.72 -10.08 -57.79
N THR A 4 -3.37 -9.21 -56.99
CA THR A 4 -4.83 -9.18 -56.74
C THR A 4 -5.34 -10.46 -56.08
N ILE A 5 -6.01 -10.39 -54.91
CA ILE A 5 -7.49 -10.29 -54.71
C ILE A 5 -7.70 -10.51 -53.20
N LEU A 6 -8.20 -9.63 -52.34
CA LEU A 6 -9.60 -9.18 -52.17
C LEU A 6 -10.65 -10.31 -52.01
N MET A 7 -11.21 -10.38 -50.82
CA MET A 7 -12.66 -10.61 -50.59
C MET A 7 -12.93 -10.46 -49.09
N LYS A 8 -13.55 -9.40 -48.60
CA LYS A 8 -15.00 -9.07 -48.57
C LYS A 8 -15.79 -10.25 -48.01
N ALA A 9 -16.34 -10.08 -46.87
CA ALA A 9 -17.52 -9.31 -46.42
C ALA A 9 -18.75 -10.18 -46.27
N MET A 10 -19.42 -9.93 -45.20
CA MET A 10 -20.86 -9.70 -45.06
C MET A 10 -21.81 -10.87 -44.77
N PHE A 11 -22.74 -10.49 -44.02
CA PHE A 11 -24.17 -10.81 -43.84
C PHE A 11 -24.47 -11.75 -42.67
N ALA A 12 -25.53 -11.63 -41.94
CA ALA A 12 -26.58 -10.62 -41.78
C ALA A 12 -27.50 -11.10 -40.66
N THR A 13 -28.06 -10.16 -40.02
CA THR A 13 -29.36 -10.12 -39.35
C THR A 13 -30.34 -11.28 -39.64
N ALA A 14 -30.94 -11.85 -38.59
CA ALA A 14 -32.32 -12.31 -38.64
C ALA A 14 -33.00 -12.16 -37.28
N LEU A 15 -33.93 -11.28 -37.26
CA LEU A 15 -34.99 -11.03 -36.30
C LEU A 15 -36.11 -12.07 -36.55
N LEU A 16 -36.62 -12.73 -35.52
CA LEU A 16 -38.00 -13.18 -35.52
C LEU A 16 -38.57 -13.28 -34.10
N LEU A 17 -39.60 -12.50 -33.89
CA LEU A 17 -40.63 -12.64 -32.85
C LEU A 17 -41.39 -13.96 -33.01
N MET A 18 -41.77 -14.57 -31.90
CA MET A 18 -43.12 -15.13 -31.78
C MET A 18 -43.55 -15.21 -30.32
N LEU A 19 -44.70 -14.66 -30.10
CA LEU A 19 -45.59 -14.70 -28.96
C LEU A 19 -46.02 -16.14 -28.56
N GLY A 20 -46.36 -16.28 -27.26
CA GLY A 20 -47.49 -17.16 -27.03
C GLY A 20 -47.56 -17.85 -25.68
N MET A 21 -48.36 -17.30 -24.78
CA MET A 21 -49.34 -17.95 -23.89
C MET A 21 -48.90 -18.79 -22.71
N THR A 22 -49.11 -18.19 -21.56
CA THR A 22 -49.86 -18.63 -20.36
C THR A 22 -50.03 -20.12 -20.11
N ARG A 23 -49.62 -20.54 -18.93
CA ARG A 23 -50.47 -21.33 -18.03
C ARG A 23 -49.98 -21.24 -16.57
N THR A 24 -50.86 -20.72 -15.77
CA THR A 24 -50.96 -20.82 -14.31
C THR A 24 -51.06 -22.28 -13.86
N ALA A 25 -50.30 -22.63 -12.84
CA ALA A 25 -50.69 -23.69 -11.90
C ALA A 25 -50.22 -23.29 -10.52
N LEU A 26 -51.20 -22.99 -9.70
CA LEU A 26 -51.17 -22.94 -8.23
C LEU A 26 -50.93 -24.32 -7.64
N TYR A 27 -50.11 -24.39 -6.65
CA TYR A 27 -50.17 -25.26 -5.42
C TYR A 27 -48.93 -24.92 -4.65
N GLY A 28 -48.89 -24.43 -3.44
CA GLY A 28 -49.66 -24.71 -2.26
C GLY A 28 -48.66 -24.95 -1.16
N GLN A 29 -48.55 -24.00 -0.24
CA GLN A 29 -48.16 -24.08 1.16
C GLN A 29 -47.02 -25.02 1.60
N SER A 30 -45.93 -24.43 2.17
CA SER A 30 -45.66 -24.62 3.60
C SER A 30 -44.91 -23.41 4.16
N SER A 31 -45.64 -22.62 4.92
CA SER A 31 -45.11 -21.71 5.93
C SER A 31 -44.53 -22.56 7.03
N GLU A 32 -43.29 -22.27 7.38
CA GLU A 32 -42.74 -22.29 8.73
C GLU A 32 -41.24 -22.47 8.68
N GLU A 33 -40.60 -21.50 9.15
CA GLU A 33 -39.31 -21.27 9.79
C GLU A 33 -38.44 -20.19 9.13
N ARG A 34 -38.98 -18.97 9.07
CA ARG A 34 -38.15 -17.80 9.13
C ARG A 34 -37.74 -17.55 10.57
N ALA A 35 -36.66 -18.19 10.99
CA ALA A 35 -35.98 -17.81 12.20
C ALA A 35 -35.62 -16.32 12.11
N LYS A 36 -36.22 -15.50 12.95
CA LYS A 36 -35.98 -14.10 13.15
C LYS A 36 -34.51 -13.91 13.54
N LYS A 37 -33.66 -13.62 12.60
CA LYS A 37 -32.34 -13.06 12.89
C LYS A 37 -32.61 -11.66 13.47
N ALA A 38 -32.36 -11.49 14.74
CA ALA A 38 -32.40 -10.20 15.39
C ALA A 38 -31.46 -9.26 14.62
N PRO A 39 -31.88 -8.00 14.37
CA PRO A 39 -31.01 -7.04 13.71
C PRO A 39 -29.79 -6.86 14.61
N ALA A 40 -28.60 -7.07 14.03
CA ALA A 40 -27.36 -6.68 14.67
C ALA A 40 -27.50 -5.21 15.07
N LYS A 41 -27.33 -4.90 16.34
CA LYS A 41 -27.30 -3.54 16.85
C LYS A 41 -26.13 -2.84 16.15
N THR A 42 -26.44 -2.17 15.07
CA THR A 42 -25.53 -1.16 14.47
C THR A 42 -25.34 -0.12 15.57
N LYS A 43 -24.16 -0.13 16.17
CA LYS A 43 -23.75 0.94 17.08
C LYS A 43 -23.66 2.17 16.19
N VAL A 44 -24.69 2.99 16.19
CA VAL A 44 -24.65 4.33 15.60
C VAL A 44 -23.57 5.06 16.39
N ILE A 45 -22.38 5.11 15.83
CA ILE A 45 -21.34 6.02 16.28
C ILE A 45 -21.93 7.39 15.94
N SER A 46 -22.35 8.12 16.96
CA SER A 46 -22.72 9.52 16.88
C SER A 46 -21.65 10.19 16.01
N THR A 47 -22.09 10.89 14.95
CA THR A 47 -21.24 11.71 14.09
C THR A 47 -20.71 12.88 14.91
N THR A 48 -19.76 12.62 15.78
CA THR A 48 -18.92 13.64 16.38
C THR A 48 -18.09 14.21 15.25
N GLN A 49 -18.13 15.48 15.07
CA GLN A 49 -17.56 16.26 14.00
C GLN A 49 -16.10 15.85 13.80
N SER A 50 -15.83 15.04 12.76
CA SER A 50 -14.47 14.71 12.36
C SER A 50 -13.79 16.00 11.91
N GLY A 51 -12.70 16.38 12.56
CA GLY A 51 -11.85 17.46 12.12
C GLY A 51 -11.34 17.23 10.69
N MET A 52 -10.72 18.23 10.08
CA MET A 52 -10.06 18.04 8.78
C MET A 52 -9.09 16.86 8.87
N PRO A 53 -9.05 15.98 7.85
CA PRO A 53 -8.11 14.88 7.85
C PRO A 53 -6.67 15.40 7.82
N ILE A 54 -5.78 14.66 8.46
CA ILE A 54 -4.34 14.94 8.48
C ILE A 54 -3.58 13.84 7.72
N VAL A 55 -2.45 14.19 7.12
CA VAL A 55 -1.59 13.24 6.39
C VAL A 55 -0.24 13.05 7.06
N TRP A 56 0.11 13.94 7.97
CA TRP A 56 1.43 14.02 8.56
C TRP A 56 1.37 14.42 10.03
N ARG A 57 2.35 13.93 10.78
CA ARG A 57 2.62 14.34 12.15
C ARG A 57 4.12 14.39 12.36
N ASP A 58 4.60 15.36 13.14
CA ASP A 58 6.01 15.45 13.51
C ASP A 58 6.51 14.13 14.13
N PRO A 59 7.50 13.47 13.52
CA PRO A 59 8.04 12.21 14.03
C PRO A 59 8.94 12.40 15.25
N GLY A 60 9.22 13.63 15.65
CA GLY A 60 10.14 13.97 16.73
C GLY A 60 11.62 13.84 16.32
N THR A 61 12.42 13.25 17.19
CA THR A 61 13.86 13.06 16.95
C THR A 61 14.12 11.87 16.04
N VAL A 62 14.23 12.14 14.75
CA VAL A 62 14.36 11.10 13.69
C VAL A 62 15.55 10.17 13.96
N GLU A 63 16.67 10.68 14.47
CA GLU A 63 17.88 9.92 14.73
C GLU A 63 17.71 8.84 15.81
N THR A 64 16.67 8.94 16.64
CA THR A 64 16.37 7.96 17.70
C THR A 64 15.34 6.91 17.30
N LEU A 65 14.76 7.02 16.10
CA LEU A 65 13.76 6.08 15.62
C LEU A 65 14.36 4.68 15.41
N ASP A 66 13.69 3.65 15.94
CA ASP A 66 14.10 2.25 15.78
C ASP A 66 13.63 1.68 14.44
N PHE A 67 14.51 1.67 13.45
CA PHE A 67 14.22 1.11 12.12
C PHE A 67 14.13 -0.43 12.10
N VAL A 68 14.49 -1.12 13.16
CA VAL A 68 14.25 -2.56 13.29
C VAL A 68 12.79 -2.84 13.60
N GLY A 69 12.25 -2.16 14.61
CA GLY A 69 10.85 -2.32 15.02
C GLY A 69 9.85 -1.53 14.17
N GLY A 70 10.28 -0.45 13.52
CA GLY A 70 9.38 0.45 12.78
C GLY A 70 8.33 1.09 13.69
N LEU A 71 7.18 1.50 13.11
CA LEU A 71 6.11 2.18 13.86
C LEU A 71 5.63 1.41 15.10
N GLY A 72 5.53 0.08 15.01
CA GLY A 72 5.05 -0.75 16.12
C GLY A 72 6.08 -1.03 17.21
N GLY A 73 7.37 -0.66 17.00
CA GLY A 73 8.44 -1.05 17.89
C GLY A 73 8.71 -2.56 17.89
N ARG A 74 9.74 -3.00 18.61
CA ARG A 74 10.10 -4.44 18.69
C ARG A 74 9.13 -5.25 19.54
N GLU A 75 8.50 -4.61 20.52
CA GLU A 75 7.58 -5.25 21.47
C GLU A 75 6.29 -5.73 20.77
N GLN A 76 5.85 -5.00 19.76
CA GLN A 76 4.66 -5.33 19.00
C GLN A 76 4.94 -6.25 17.80
N ALA A 77 6.18 -6.70 17.60
CA ALA A 77 6.50 -7.68 16.56
C ALA A 77 5.66 -8.96 16.74
N PRO A 78 5.24 -9.63 15.64
CA PRO A 78 4.39 -10.81 15.70
C PRO A 78 5.09 -11.94 16.48
N LYS A 79 4.36 -12.57 17.41
CA LYS A 79 4.90 -13.59 18.32
C LYS A 79 4.27 -14.96 18.08
N PRO A 80 5.06 -15.98 17.70
CA PRO A 80 4.53 -17.33 17.56
C PRO A 80 4.05 -17.92 18.92
N PRO A 81 3.15 -18.90 18.91
CA PRO A 81 2.57 -19.56 17.74
C PRO A 81 1.54 -18.72 17.00
N PHE A 82 1.45 -18.94 15.66
CA PHE A 82 0.46 -18.30 14.82
C PHE A 82 -0.68 -19.27 14.55
N THR A 83 -1.92 -18.85 14.76
CA THR A 83 -3.11 -19.66 14.49
C THR A 83 -3.83 -19.11 13.27
N PHE A 84 -4.13 -19.98 12.30
CA PHE A 84 -4.85 -19.64 11.08
C PHE A 84 -6.29 -19.17 11.39
N ILE A 85 -6.71 -18.09 10.75
CA ILE A 85 -8.08 -17.58 10.81
C ILE A 85 -8.78 -17.85 9.48
N GLU A 86 -8.28 -17.24 8.40
CA GLU A 86 -8.89 -17.36 7.07
C GLU A 86 -7.90 -16.99 5.97
N GLU A 87 -8.18 -17.41 4.73
CA GLU A 87 -7.49 -16.90 3.55
C GLU A 87 -8.22 -15.69 3.00
N ASP A 88 -7.52 -14.56 2.90
CA ASP A 88 -8.03 -13.36 2.25
C ASP A 88 -7.76 -13.46 0.74
N ARG A 89 -8.84 -13.51 -0.03
CA ARG A 89 -8.78 -13.65 -1.49
C ARG A 89 -8.89 -12.33 -2.24
N THR A 90 -8.95 -11.21 -1.53
CA THR A 90 -8.97 -9.88 -2.14
C THR A 90 -7.59 -9.46 -2.61
N GLY A 91 -7.54 -8.51 -3.56
CA GLY A 91 -6.30 -7.98 -4.12
C GLY A 91 -5.50 -8.99 -4.96
N SER A 92 -4.29 -8.61 -5.37
CA SER A 92 -3.44 -9.37 -6.30
C SER A 92 -2.57 -10.42 -5.62
N ASN A 93 -2.04 -10.14 -4.42
CA ASN A 93 -1.10 -11.00 -3.73
C ASN A 93 -1.78 -12.01 -2.81
N PRO A 94 -1.19 -13.22 -2.63
CA PRO A 94 -1.67 -14.19 -1.66
C PRO A 94 -1.59 -13.67 -0.23
N LYS A 95 -2.69 -13.74 0.50
CA LYS A 95 -2.81 -13.27 1.88
C LYS A 95 -3.63 -14.24 2.73
N ILE A 96 -3.27 -14.34 4.00
CA ILE A 96 -4.09 -14.99 5.02
C ILE A 96 -4.19 -14.09 6.25
N LYS A 97 -5.16 -14.37 7.10
CA LYS A 97 -5.22 -13.78 8.44
C LYS A 97 -4.84 -14.81 9.47
N VAL A 98 -4.03 -14.40 10.42
CA VAL A 98 -3.62 -15.23 11.56
C VAL A 98 -3.79 -14.45 12.86
N MET A 99 -3.81 -15.21 13.98
CA MET A 99 -3.71 -14.65 15.32
C MET A 99 -2.41 -15.13 15.95
N ASP A 100 -1.68 -14.23 16.58
CA ASP A 100 -0.45 -14.56 17.29
C ASP A 100 -0.68 -14.98 18.74
N ALA A 101 0.41 -15.31 19.45
CA ALA A 101 0.37 -15.72 20.85
C ALA A 101 -0.23 -14.67 21.81
N ASN A 102 -0.17 -13.39 21.42
CA ASN A 102 -0.73 -12.27 22.20
C ASN A 102 -2.19 -11.96 21.85
N GLY A 103 -2.81 -12.75 20.95
CA GLY A 103 -4.18 -12.50 20.45
C GLY A 103 -4.26 -11.31 19.49
N VAL A 104 -3.14 -10.87 18.92
CA VAL A 104 -3.11 -9.86 17.88
C VAL A 104 -3.41 -10.50 16.53
N LYS A 105 -4.27 -9.86 15.76
CA LYS A 105 -4.61 -10.30 14.41
C LYS A 105 -3.65 -9.68 13.40
N TRP A 106 -3.15 -10.50 12.49
CA TRP A 106 -2.21 -10.12 11.44
C TRP A 106 -2.74 -10.46 10.06
N SER A 107 -2.50 -9.58 9.12
CA SER A 107 -2.62 -9.85 7.68
C SER A 107 -1.25 -10.29 7.17
N VAL A 108 -1.12 -11.54 6.77
CA VAL A 108 0.15 -12.13 6.33
C VAL A 108 0.14 -12.23 4.80
N LYS A 109 1.13 -11.60 4.16
CA LYS A 109 1.27 -11.47 2.70
C LYS A 109 2.59 -12.09 2.24
N TRP A 110 2.58 -12.70 1.06
CA TRP A 110 3.77 -13.23 0.39
C TRP A 110 3.91 -12.67 -1.02
N GLY A 111 5.11 -12.78 -1.57
CA GLY A 111 5.45 -12.42 -2.94
C GLY A 111 6.53 -11.34 -3.01
N SER A 112 6.78 -10.84 -4.21
CA SER A 112 7.88 -9.91 -4.50
C SER A 112 7.78 -8.51 -3.86
N GLU A 113 6.69 -8.24 -3.16
CA GLU A 113 6.43 -6.94 -2.53
C GLU A 113 6.83 -6.87 -1.05
N VAL A 114 7.03 -8.02 -0.43
CA VAL A 114 7.16 -8.16 1.02
C VAL A 114 8.27 -7.28 1.62
N ASN A 115 9.45 -7.35 1.05
CA ASN A 115 10.63 -6.60 1.53
C ASN A 115 10.48 -5.09 1.27
N ALA A 116 10.03 -4.74 0.06
CA ALA A 116 9.83 -3.35 -0.35
C ALA A 116 8.79 -2.66 0.54
N GLU A 117 7.68 -3.32 0.82
CA GLU A 117 6.59 -2.80 1.62
C GLU A 117 7.01 -2.50 3.05
N VAL A 118 7.76 -3.42 3.67
CA VAL A 118 8.25 -3.24 5.05
C VAL A 118 9.29 -2.12 5.13
N PHE A 119 10.21 -2.00 4.17
CA PHE A 119 11.22 -0.96 4.21
C PHE A 119 10.68 0.42 3.84
N ALA A 120 9.93 0.53 2.75
CA ALA A 120 9.40 1.81 2.30
C ALA A 120 8.43 2.43 3.31
N SER A 121 7.61 1.62 4.00
CA SER A 121 6.77 2.11 5.10
C SER A 121 7.59 2.69 6.26
N ARG A 122 8.78 2.15 6.57
CA ARG A 122 9.67 2.72 7.58
C ARG A 122 10.22 4.09 7.19
N ILE A 123 10.58 4.28 5.92
CA ILE A 123 11.01 5.59 5.41
C ILE A 123 9.87 6.61 5.51
N ALA A 124 8.65 6.21 5.12
CA ALA A 124 7.47 7.08 5.22
C ALA A 124 7.15 7.44 6.68
N TRP A 125 7.19 6.48 7.59
CA TRP A 125 7.01 6.71 9.03
C TRP A 125 8.06 7.65 9.60
N ALA A 126 9.33 7.44 9.28
CA ALA A 126 10.41 8.32 9.75
C ALA A 126 10.29 9.74 9.18
N ALA A 127 9.66 9.90 8.04
CA ALA A 127 9.33 11.20 7.46
C ALA A 127 8.06 11.83 8.08
N GLY A 128 7.37 11.16 9.01
CA GLY A 128 6.17 11.64 9.71
C GLY A 128 4.83 11.25 9.09
N TYR A 129 4.84 10.41 8.05
CA TYR A 129 3.60 9.93 7.40
C TYR A 129 3.00 8.73 8.12
N PHE A 130 1.69 8.65 8.10
CA PHE A 130 0.97 7.54 8.71
C PHE A 130 1.11 6.29 7.84
N VAL A 131 1.45 5.18 8.48
CA VAL A 131 1.60 3.84 7.89
C VAL A 131 0.98 2.80 8.83
N GLU A 132 0.75 1.61 8.32
CA GLU A 132 0.33 0.46 9.14
C GLU A 132 1.59 -0.25 9.70
N PRO A 133 1.60 -0.66 10.99
CA PRO A 133 2.73 -1.41 11.55
C PRO A 133 2.93 -2.71 10.79
N SER A 134 4.12 -2.90 10.23
CA SER A 134 4.45 -4.07 9.44
C SER A 134 5.84 -4.62 9.74
N TYR A 135 5.97 -5.96 9.64
CA TYR A 135 7.19 -6.69 9.99
C TYR A 135 7.48 -7.76 8.94
N PHE A 136 8.74 -7.94 8.63
CA PHE A 136 9.22 -9.08 7.86
C PHE A 136 9.50 -10.24 8.82
N VAL A 137 9.00 -11.43 8.48
CA VAL A 137 9.24 -12.67 9.20
C VAL A 137 9.86 -13.67 8.23
N ALA A 138 11.14 -13.99 8.44
CA ALA A 138 11.91 -14.82 7.52
C ALA A 138 11.38 -16.26 7.43
N SER A 139 10.91 -16.82 8.55
CA SER A 139 10.30 -18.15 8.58
C SER A 139 9.42 -18.35 9.80
N GLY A 140 8.48 -19.27 9.72
CA GLY A 140 7.62 -19.59 10.83
C GLY A 140 6.65 -20.72 10.50
N LYS A 141 5.76 -21.02 11.48
CA LYS A 141 4.71 -22.01 11.36
C LYS A 141 3.37 -21.42 11.74
N ILE A 142 2.34 -21.77 10.97
CA ILE A 142 0.95 -21.40 11.21
C ILE A 142 0.17 -22.66 11.51
N ASP A 143 -0.38 -22.74 12.71
CA ASP A 143 -1.16 -23.89 13.17
C ASP A 143 -2.61 -23.80 12.66
N GLY A 144 -3.24 -24.97 12.46
CA GLY A 144 -4.63 -25.07 12.05
C GLY A 144 -4.91 -24.61 10.61
N VAL A 145 -3.90 -24.59 9.75
CA VAL A 145 -4.06 -24.26 8.33
C VAL A 145 -5.04 -25.21 7.67
N LYS A 146 -6.06 -24.65 7.04
CA LYS A 146 -7.05 -25.37 6.23
C LYS A 146 -6.66 -25.30 4.76
N LYS A 147 -7.50 -25.90 3.90
CA LYS A 147 -7.28 -25.89 2.47
C LYS A 147 -7.10 -24.45 1.95
N LEU A 148 -5.88 -24.12 1.51
CA LEU A 148 -5.51 -22.83 0.94
C LEU A 148 -5.73 -22.82 -0.58
N GLY A 149 -6.09 -21.67 -1.11
CA GLY A 149 -6.15 -21.38 -2.53
C GLY A 149 -4.81 -20.82 -3.06
N ARG A 150 -4.68 -19.50 -3.10
CA ARG A 150 -3.49 -18.81 -3.62
C ARG A 150 -2.27 -18.92 -2.71
N ALA A 151 -2.49 -18.95 -1.40
CA ALA A 151 -1.40 -19.02 -0.42
C ALA A 151 -0.75 -20.41 -0.32
N LYS A 152 -1.33 -21.46 -0.91
CA LYS A 152 -0.82 -22.84 -0.86
C LYS A 152 0.62 -23.02 -1.37
N LYS A 153 1.11 -22.11 -2.21
CA LYS A 153 2.49 -22.17 -2.71
C LYS A 153 3.52 -21.56 -1.76
N TYR A 154 3.06 -20.88 -0.72
CA TYR A 154 3.91 -20.21 0.27
C TYR A 154 3.82 -20.84 1.66
N VAL A 155 2.73 -21.57 1.93
CA VAL A 155 2.52 -22.28 3.20
C VAL A 155 2.35 -23.75 2.86
N ASN A 156 3.24 -24.62 3.36
CA ASN A 156 3.19 -26.04 3.10
C ASN A 156 2.10 -26.74 3.93
N SER A 157 1.95 -28.06 3.75
CA SER A 157 0.95 -28.88 4.46
C SER A 157 1.09 -28.85 5.98
N ASP A 158 2.32 -28.65 6.49
CA ASP A 158 2.62 -28.59 7.92
C ASP A 158 2.45 -27.19 8.51
N GLY A 159 2.07 -26.21 7.67
CA GLY A 159 1.90 -24.83 8.04
C GLY A 159 3.17 -24.00 8.03
N ASN A 160 4.31 -24.54 7.60
CA ASN A 160 5.56 -23.79 7.52
C ASN A 160 5.57 -22.82 6.33
N PHE A 161 6.15 -21.65 6.56
CA PHE A 161 6.30 -20.59 5.57
C PHE A 161 7.68 -19.93 5.65
N THR A 162 8.05 -19.22 4.59
CA THR A 162 9.20 -18.30 4.55
C THR A 162 8.79 -16.96 3.98
N ASP A 163 9.60 -15.93 4.26
CA ASP A 163 9.58 -14.61 3.62
C ASP A 163 8.18 -13.97 3.57
N ALA A 164 7.62 -13.70 4.74
CA ALA A 164 6.29 -13.14 4.88
C ALA A 164 6.31 -11.73 5.47
N ARG A 165 5.40 -10.86 5.00
CA ARG A 165 5.07 -9.62 5.67
C ARG A 165 3.86 -9.84 6.59
N PHE A 166 4.02 -9.45 7.83
CA PHE A 166 2.96 -9.38 8.82
C PHE A 166 2.55 -7.92 9.01
N GLU A 167 1.31 -7.58 8.76
CA GLU A 167 0.72 -6.28 8.99
C GLU A 167 -0.31 -6.36 10.09
N MET A 168 -0.20 -5.46 11.06
CA MET A 168 -1.05 -5.47 12.24
C MET A 168 -2.46 -4.95 11.92
N ASN A 169 -3.47 -5.71 12.30
CA ASN A 169 -4.84 -5.22 12.32
C ASN A 169 -5.11 -4.56 13.68
N GLU A 170 -4.90 -3.25 13.76
CA GLU A 170 -5.06 -2.49 14.99
C GLU A 170 -6.51 -2.47 15.47
N LYS A 171 -6.71 -2.79 16.76
CA LYS A 171 -8.05 -2.75 17.36
C LYS A 171 -8.52 -1.32 17.59
N GLY A 172 -9.82 -1.07 17.36
CA GLY A 172 -10.45 0.21 17.65
C GLY A 172 -10.26 1.27 16.56
N ILE A 173 -9.49 0.96 15.51
CA ILE A 173 -9.32 1.83 14.35
C ILE A 173 -10.31 1.42 13.27
N THR A 174 -10.97 2.39 12.66
CA THR A 174 -11.91 2.16 11.56
C THR A 174 -11.26 2.60 10.25
N LYS A 175 -11.03 1.67 9.34
CA LYS A 175 -10.73 1.97 7.95
C LYS A 175 -12.05 2.28 7.25
N LEU A 176 -12.18 3.45 6.65
CA LEU A 176 -13.34 3.81 5.84
C LEU A 176 -13.41 2.95 4.57
N ASP A 177 -14.62 2.84 4.00
CA ASP A 177 -14.83 2.15 2.73
C ASP A 177 -13.92 2.74 1.64
N ASP A 178 -13.42 1.90 0.74
CA ASP A 178 -12.50 2.31 -0.32
C ASP A 178 -13.09 3.40 -1.22
N LYS A 179 -14.42 3.47 -1.35
CA LYS A 179 -15.11 4.56 -2.07
C LYS A 179 -15.00 5.92 -1.39
N GLN A 180 -14.63 5.94 -0.12
CA GLN A 180 -14.41 7.15 0.68
C GLN A 180 -12.93 7.52 0.76
N SER A 181 -12.05 6.79 0.05
CA SER A 181 -10.62 7.08 0.03
C SER A 181 -10.30 8.42 -0.64
N TRP A 182 -9.12 8.92 -0.37
CA TRP A 182 -8.63 10.18 -0.92
C TRP A 182 -7.87 9.97 -2.24
N GLN A 183 -7.88 11.01 -3.07
CA GLN A 183 -7.17 11.07 -4.36
C GLN A 183 -5.97 12.00 -4.29
N TRP A 184 -4.95 11.73 -5.09
CA TRP A 184 -3.75 12.55 -5.15
C TRP A 184 -3.99 13.98 -5.67
N ASP A 185 -4.97 14.18 -6.53
CA ASP A 185 -5.31 15.46 -7.16
C ASP A 185 -6.55 16.15 -6.58
N ARG A 186 -7.33 15.44 -5.74
CA ARG A 186 -8.63 15.91 -5.23
C ARG A 186 -8.82 15.56 -3.76
N ASN A 187 -8.20 16.35 -2.91
CA ASN A 187 -8.41 16.28 -1.47
C ASN A 187 -8.12 17.64 -0.84
N SER A 188 -8.50 17.81 0.43
CA SER A 188 -8.33 19.07 1.15
C SER A 188 -6.89 19.48 1.44
N LEU A 189 -5.92 18.59 1.22
CA LEU A 189 -4.50 18.79 1.53
C LEU A 189 -3.66 19.07 0.30
N VAL A 190 -4.24 19.05 -0.91
CA VAL A 190 -3.52 19.35 -2.15
C VAL A 190 -2.89 20.74 -2.06
N GLY A 191 -1.59 20.82 -2.34
CA GLY A 191 -0.81 22.06 -2.29
C GLY A 191 -0.20 22.38 -0.92
N THR A 192 -0.53 21.63 0.13
CA THR A 192 0.16 21.77 1.42
C THR A 192 1.56 21.13 1.34
N ARG A 193 2.50 21.66 2.13
CA ARG A 193 3.87 21.13 2.19
C ARG A 193 3.92 19.70 2.69
N GLU A 194 3.02 19.33 3.62
CA GLU A 194 2.89 17.98 4.16
C GLU A 194 2.48 16.98 3.06
N PHE A 195 1.53 17.38 2.23
CA PHE A 195 1.08 16.54 1.12
C PHE A 195 2.11 16.49 -0.03
N ASN A 196 2.77 17.59 -0.33
CA ASN A 196 3.87 17.63 -1.29
C ASN A 196 5.07 16.81 -0.81
N GLY A 197 5.36 16.81 0.50
CA GLY A 197 6.37 15.94 1.10
C GLY A 197 6.02 14.46 0.96
N LEU A 198 4.74 14.08 1.08
CA LEU A 198 4.32 12.69 0.79
C LEU A 198 4.61 12.31 -0.66
N LYS A 199 4.32 13.19 -1.62
CA LYS A 199 4.67 12.96 -3.04
C LYS A 199 6.17 12.75 -3.24
N ILE A 200 7.00 13.55 -2.58
CA ILE A 200 8.46 13.39 -2.63
C ILE A 200 8.85 12.03 -2.03
N THR A 201 8.30 11.65 -0.89
CA THR A 201 8.56 10.36 -0.25
C THR A 201 8.20 9.19 -1.16
N MET A 202 7.06 9.26 -1.86
CA MET A 202 6.66 8.27 -2.87
C MET A 202 7.67 8.15 -4.01
N MET A 203 8.16 9.29 -4.52
CA MET A 203 9.20 9.30 -5.56
C MET A 203 10.53 8.77 -5.04
N LEU A 204 10.91 9.15 -3.82
CA LEU A 204 12.17 8.76 -3.20
C LEU A 204 12.28 7.24 -3.05
N VAL A 205 11.21 6.56 -2.63
CA VAL A 205 11.17 5.10 -2.55
C VAL A 205 10.75 4.43 -3.85
N SER A 206 10.54 5.20 -4.91
CA SER A 206 10.13 4.69 -6.23
C SER A 206 8.82 3.88 -6.20
N ASN A 207 7.83 4.28 -5.40
CA ASN A 207 6.55 3.60 -5.34
C ASN A 207 5.69 3.94 -6.56
N PHE A 208 5.65 3.03 -7.53
CA PHE A 208 4.92 3.22 -8.79
C PHE A 208 3.45 2.78 -8.74
N ASP A 209 3.01 2.19 -7.64
CA ASP A 209 1.67 1.58 -7.56
C ASP A 209 0.62 2.49 -6.93
N ASN A 210 1.04 3.63 -6.41
CA ASN A 210 0.17 4.68 -5.91
C ASN A 210 -0.09 5.72 -6.99
N LYS A 211 -1.12 5.57 -7.76
CA LYS A 211 -1.02 6.31 -8.97
C LYS A 211 -2.21 6.97 -9.52
N ASP A 212 -3.38 6.70 -9.25
CA ASP A 212 -4.26 7.44 -10.09
C ASP A 212 -5.75 7.38 -9.74
N VAL A 213 -6.40 8.41 -10.24
CA VAL A 213 -7.85 8.59 -10.23
C VAL A 213 -8.66 7.38 -10.71
N ARG A 214 -8.06 6.45 -11.46
CA ARG A 214 -8.74 5.23 -11.92
C ARG A 214 -8.93 4.20 -10.82
N ASP A 215 -8.12 4.27 -9.78
CA ASP A 215 -8.15 3.33 -8.66
C ASP A 215 -9.14 3.75 -7.58
N LEU A 216 -9.72 4.92 -7.73
CA LEU A 216 -10.76 5.39 -6.83
C LEU A 216 -12.00 4.51 -6.97
N GLY A 217 -12.38 3.88 -5.88
CA GLY A 217 -13.49 2.94 -5.86
C GLY A 217 -13.13 1.49 -6.18
N ARG A 218 -11.82 1.19 -6.39
CA ARG A 218 -11.31 -0.18 -6.60
C ARG A 218 -10.47 -0.70 -5.43
N GLY A 219 -10.42 0.02 -4.29
CA GLY A 219 -9.47 -0.29 -3.25
C GLY A 219 -8.08 0.19 -3.66
N SER A 220 -8.02 1.46 -4.05
CA SER A 220 -6.75 2.12 -4.32
C SER A 220 -5.81 1.97 -3.14
N ASN A 221 -4.53 2.07 -3.38
CA ASN A 221 -3.48 1.94 -2.38
C ASN A 221 -3.46 3.12 -1.37
N THR A 222 -4.62 3.76 -1.17
CA THR A 222 -4.86 4.86 -0.22
C THR A 222 -6.11 4.57 0.60
N ALA A 223 -6.15 5.04 1.84
CA ALA A 223 -7.30 4.92 2.71
C ALA A 223 -7.41 6.09 3.70
N ILE A 224 -8.58 6.24 4.28
CA ILE A 224 -8.80 7.09 5.46
C ILE A 224 -9.01 6.18 6.65
N PHE A 225 -8.14 6.34 7.65
CA PHE A 225 -8.30 5.67 8.92
C PHE A 225 -8.82 6.64 9.97
N GLN A 226 -9.75 6.18 10.77
CA GLN A 226 -10.34 6.93 11.87
C GLN A 226 -9.84 6.39 13.20
N TYR A 227 -9.18 7.24 13.95
CA TYR A 227 -8.60 6.97 15.26
C TYR A 227 -9.42 7.66 16.32
N PRO A 228 -9.92 6.96 17.35
CA PRO A 228 -10.53 7.60 18.50
C PRO A 228 -9.45 8.34 19.30
N VAL A 229 -9.70 9.63 19.57
CA VAL A 229 -8.82 10.48 20.35
C VAL A 229 -9.66 11.20 21.40
N GLY A 230 -9.72 10.67 22.62
CA GLY A 230 -10.66 11.12 23.64
C GLY A 230 -12.10 10.97 23.14
N ASP A 231 -12.86 12.07 23.21
CA ASP A 231 -14.25 12.12 22.74
C ASP A 231 -14.41 12.49 21.26
N THR A 232 -13.29 12.57 20.52
CA THR A 232 -13.26 12.95 19.10
C THR A 232 -12.72 11.85 18.23
N VAL A 233 -12.82 12.01 16.91
CA VAL A 233 -12.26 11.11 15.91
C VAL A 233 -11.29 11.90 15.03
N GLU A 234 -10.04 11.43 14.97
CA GLU A 234 -9.03 11.94 14.07
C GLU A 234 -9.02 11.11 12.78
N SER A 235 -9.23 11.76 11.64
CA SER A 235 -9.13 11.12 10.33
C SER A 235 -7.72 11.29 9.77
N ARG A 236 -7.07 10.16 9.41
CA ARG A 236 -5.71 10.13 8.84
C ARG A 236 -5.75 9.64 7.40
N TYR A 237 -5.08 10.37 6.53
CA TYR A 237 -4.79 9.91 5.17
C TYR A 237 -3.59 8.97 5.21
N VAL A 238 -3.78 7.75 4.75
CA VAL A 238 -2.77 6.69 4.79
C VAL A 238 -2.55 6.13 3.38
N VAL A 239 -1.30 5.91 3.02
CA VAL A 239 -0.92 5.06 1.89
C VAL A 239 -0.82 3.64 2.44
N THR A 240 -1.64 2.73 1.90
CA THR A 240 -1.81 1.36 2.43
C THR A 240 -1.02 0.30 1.68
N ASP A 241 -0.42 0.65 0.54
CA ASP A 241 0.42 -0.28 -0.22
C ASP A 241 1.76 0.39 -0.60
N TRP A 242 2.82 -0.09 0.01
CA TRP A 242 4.21 0.31 -0.25
C TRP A 242 4.97 -0.75 -1.05
N GLY A 243 4.28 -1.83 -1.47
CA GLY A 243 4.91 -2.97 -2.13
C GLY A 243 5.43 -2.70 -3.53
N GLY A 244 4.91 -1.68 -4.20
CA GLY A 244 5.39 -1.21 -5.50
C GLY A 244 6.68 -0.39 -5.45
N SER A 245 7.51 -0.54 -4.41
CA SER A 245 8.67 0.31 -4.11
C SER A 245 10.01 -0.37 -4.32
N MET A 246 11.08 0.42 -4.18
CA MET A 246 12.49 -0.04 -4.12
C MET A 246 12.91 -0.83 -5.37
N GLY A 247 12.46 -0.38 -6.52
CA GLY A 247 12.82 -0.96 -7.81
C GLY A 247 12.69 0.04 -8.92
N LYS A 248 12.66 -0.44 -10.15
CA LYS A 248 12.54 0.43 -11.32
C LYS A 248 11.12 0.89 -11.54
N TRP A 249 10.91 2.19 -11.56
CA TRP A 249 9.66 2.79 -12.02
C TRP A 249 9.69 2.95 -13.53
N GLY A 250 9.27 1.95 -14.24
CA GLY A 250 9.24 1.96 -15.69
C GLY A 250 7.83 2.03 -16.26
N GLY A 251 7.70 1.73 -17.56
CA GLY A 251 6.42 1.42 -18.18
C GLY A 251 5.87 0.08 -17.68
N VAL A 252 4.65 -0.27 -18.13
CA VAL A 252 3.92 -1.47 -17.65
C VAL A 252 4.75 -2.77 -17.73
N PHE A 253 5.66 -2.86 -18.70
CA PHE A 253 6.48 -4.06 -18.93
C PHE A 253 7.91 -3.98 -18.35
N SER A 254 8.27 -2.86 -17.71
CA SER A 254 9.64 -2.64 -17.21
C SER A 254 9.68 -2.17 -15.76
N ARG A 255 8.58 -2.39 -15.02
CA ARG A 255 8.52 -2.10 -13.59
C ARG A 255 9.06 -3.28 -12.80
N GLU A 256 9.92 -3.00 -11.85
CA GLU A 256 10.48 -3.98 -10.94
C GLU A 256 10.31 -3.52 -9.51
N LYS A 257 10.23 -4.47 -8.59
CA LYS A 257 10.06 -4.27 -7.16
C LYS A 257 11.25 -4.89 -6.46
N TRP A 258 11.74 -4.24 -5.42
CA TRP A 258 12.89 -4.76 -4.67
C TRP A 258 14.05 -5.16 -5.59
N ASP A 259 14.36 -4.28 -6.54
CA ASP A 259 15.51 -4.41 -7.44
C ASP A 259 16.44 -3.21 -7.29
N CYS A 260 17.55 -3.42 -6.59
CA CYS A 260 18.47 -2.33 -6.31
C CYS A 260 19.14 -1.75 -7.56
N LYS A 261 19.47 -2.58 -8.54
CA LYS A 261 20.10 -2.09 -9.78
C LYS A 261 19.14 -1.20 -10.53
N GLY A 262 17.90 -1.64 -10.70
CA GLY A 262 16.83 -0.84 -11.30
C GLY A 262 16.52 0.42 -10.52
N TYR A 263 16.50 0.35 -9.19
CA TYR A 263 16.30 1.50 -8.31
C TYR A 263 17.43 2.53 -8.46
N ALA A 264 18.69 2.10 -8.40
CA ALA A 264 19.85 2.97 -8.52
C ALA A 264 20.01 3.58 -9.92
N GLN A 265 19.61 2.86 -10.96
CA GLN A 265 19.72 3.31 -12.36
C GLN A 265 18.55 4.16 -12.82
N GLN A 266 17.45 4.14 -12.12
CA GLN A 266 16.22 4.79 -12.56
C GLN A 266 16.37 6.31 -12.64
N THR A 267 17.07 6.91 -11.70
CA THR A 267 17.20 8.36 -11.60
C THR A 267 18.60 8.77 -11.20
N PRO A 268 19.57 8.69 -12.12
CA PRO A 268 20.92 9.21 -11.88
C PRO A 268 20.90 10.69 -11.45
N GLU A 269 19.92 11.44 -11.97
CA GLU A 269 19.61 12.81 -11.59
C GLU A 269 18.18 12.87 -11.05
N PHE A 270 18.01 12.69 -9.76
CA PHE A 270 16.70 12.76 -9.11
C PHE A 270 16.10 14.16 -9.21
N ILE A 271 16.97 15.16 -9.09
CA ILE A 271 16.62 16.58 -9.20
C ILE A 271 17.47 17.23 -10.28
N LYS A 272 16.80 17.93 -11.22
CA LYS A 272 17.44 18.69 -12.30
C LYS A 272 17.63 20.17 -11.98
N GLY A 273 16.96 20.70 -10.95
CA GLY A 273 17.02 22.09 -10.57
C GLY A 273 15.70 22.65 -10.05
N VAL A 274 15.63 23.97 -9.98
CA VAL A 274 14.41 24.72 -9.61
C VAL A 274 14.10 25.71 -10.73
N LYS A 275 12.86 25.73 -11.18
CA LYS A 275 12.38 26.70 -12.20
C LYS A 275 11.08 27.34 -11.71
N GLY A 276 11.05 28.66 -11.66
CA GLY A 276 9.87 29.38 -11.19
C GLY A 276 9.45 29.06 -9.75
N GLY A 277 10.40 28.68 -8.88
CA GLY A 277 10.14 28.27 -7.50
C GLY A 277 9.76 26.80 -7.32
N PHE A 278 9.55 26.05 -8.40
CA PHE A 278 9.18 24.63 -8.37
C PHE A 278 10.36 23.73 -8.72
N VAL A 279 10.43 22.58 -8.07
CA VAL A 279 11.45 21.57 -8.32
C VAL A 279 11.22 20.92 -9.69
N VAL A 280 12.30 20.84 -10.47
CA VAL A 280 12.34 20.12 -11.75
C VAL A 280 12.93 18.74 -11.47
N TRP A 281 12.08 17.74 -11.53
CA TRP A 281 12.45 16.36 -11.25
C TRP A 281 13.06 15.69 -12.48
N GLY A 282 14.14 14.96 -12.28
CA GLY A 282 14.70 14.05 -13.27
C GLY A 282 13.99 12.70 -13.31
N TRP A 283 13.23 12.44 -12.26
CA TRP A 283 12.45 11.24 -12.09
C TRP A 283 11.37 11.12 -13.18
N SER A 284 11.31 9.98 -13.85
CA SER A 284 10.41 9.73 -14.97
C SER A 284 9.85 8.32 -14.93
N GLY A 285 8.65 8.16 -15.47
CA GLY A 285 7.94 6.89 -15.54
C GLY A 285 6.47 7.11 -15.83
N GLN A 286 5.70 6.06 -15.87
CA GLN A 286 4.26 6.14 -16.07
C GLN A 286 3.60 6.85 -14.87
N HIS A 287 2.71 7.82 -15.12
CA HIS A 287 1.99 8.61 -14.11
C HIS A 287 2.86 9.50 -13.21
N THR A 288 4.10 9.78 -13.60
CA THR A 288 4.99 10.66 -12.82
C THR A 288 4.47 12.09 -12.68
N LYS A 289 3.66 12.56 -13.64
CA LYS A 289 3.10 13.91 -13.61
C LYS A 289 2.20 14.15 -12.39
N ASP A 290 1.50 13.11 -11.95
CA ASP A 290 0.55 13.21 -10.84
C ASP A 290 1.29 13.33 -9.49
N GLY A 291 2.45 12.69 -9.37
CA GLY A 291 3.31 12.77 -8.18
C GLY A 291 4.28 13.95 -8.17
N ALA A 292 4.84 14.32 -9.33
CA ALA A 292 5.95 15.26 -9.41
C ALA A 292 5.53 16.75 -9.54
N GLY A 293 4.26 17.02 -9.86
CA GLY A 293 3.79 18.38 -10.14
C GLY A 293 3.54 19.23 -8.90
N GLY A 294 3.81 20.55 -9.00
CA GLY A 294 3.42 21.54 -8.00
C GLY A 294 4.21 21.50 -6.69
N ILE A 295 5.36 20.86 -6.65
CA ILE A 295 6.23 20.78 -5.46
C ILE A 295 7.23 21.93 -5.50
N SER A 296 7.19 22.81 -4.49
CA SER A 296 8.14 23.91 -4.39
C SER A 296 9.48 23.48 -3.77
N GLY A 297 10.52 24.28 -3.99
CA GLY A 297 11.80 24.09 -3.29
C GLY A 297 11.67 24.20 -1.76
N SER A 298 10.72 25.01 -1.25
CA SER A 298 10.45 25.12 0.17
C SER A 298 9.79 23.86 0.75
N ASP A 299 8.89 23.21 0.00
CA ASP A 299 8.28 21.93 0.43
C ASP A 299 9.35 20.85 0.55
N MET A 300 10.26 20.79 -0.43
CA MET A 300 11.38 19.85 -0.39
C MET A 300 12.32 20.12 0.78
N LYS A 301 12.69 21.39 1.04
CA LYS A 301 13.52 21.77 2.18
C LYS A 301 12.86 21.44 3.53
N TRP A 302 11.53 21.60 3.60
CA TRP A 302 10.80 21.20 4.80
C TRP A 302 10.87 19.68 5.03
N LEU A 303 10.65 18.86 4.00
CA LEU A 303 10.75 17.40 4.14
C LEU A 303 12.16 16.95 4.52
N LEU A 304 13.19 17.60 3.98
CA LEU A 304 14.60 17.31 4.31
C LEU A 304 14.95 17.49 5.79
N GLN A 305 14.20 18.29 6.54
CA GLN A 305 14.35 18.41 7.99
C GLN A 305 14.11 17.09 8.73
N TYR A 306 13.44 16.15 8.07
CA TYR A 306 13.12 14.81 8.58
C TYR A 306 13.94 13.73 7.87
N ILE A 307 13.71 13.52 6.58
CA ILE A 307 14.38 12.44 5.86
C ILE A 307 15.89 12.63 5.74
N GLY A 308 16.37 13.87 5.73
CA GLY A 308 17.81 14.18 5.73
C GLY A 308 18.53 13.77 7.00
N ARG A 309 17.79 13.57 8.10
CA ARG A 309 18.32 13.15 9.42
C ARG A 309 18.33 11.65 9.62
N ILE A 310 17.71 10.87 8.73
CA ILE A 310 17.82 9.41 8.74
C ILE A 310 19.28 9.07 8.45
N ASN A 311 19.98 8.45 9.40
CA ASN A 311 21.37 8.09 9.25
C ASN A 311 21.57 6.77 8.51
N ASP A 312 22.82 6.48 8.09
CA ASP A 312 23.11 5.29 7.30
C ASP A 312 22.94 3.99 8.09
N ASP A 313 23.13 4.01 9.41
CA ASP A 313 22.88 2.85 10.26
C ASP A 313 21.39 2.53 10.31
N GLN A 314 20.53 3.54 10.46
CA GLN A 314 19.09 3.35 10.41
C GLN A 314 18.62 2.76 9.06
N ILE A 315 19.17 3.26 7.95
CA ILE A 315 18.87 2.72 6.62
C ILE A 315 19.28 1.24 6.55
N ARG A 316 20.53 0.91 6.93
CA ARG A 316 21.04 -0.47 6.88
C ARG A 316 20.29 -1.44 7.78
N VAL A 317 20.03 -1.06 9.03
CA VAL A 317 19.29 -1.94 9.95
C VAL A 317 17.83 -2.10 9.55
N GLY A 318 17.22 -1.05 8.99
CA GLY A 318 15.87 -1.09 8.42
C GLY A 318 15.76 -2.02 7.22
N LEU A 319 16.70 -1.96 6.28
CA LEU A 319 16.80 -2.88 5.14
C LEU A 319 16.96 -4.32 5.60
N LYS A 320 17.89 -4.58 6.51
CA LYS A 320 18.11 -5.91 7.08
C LYS A 320 16.88 -6.44 7.80
N ALA A 321 16.20 -5.61 8.58
CA ALA A 321 14.97 -5.97 9.27
C ALA A 321 13.76 -6.16 8.30
N SER A 322 13.92 -5.73 7.06
CA SER A 322 12.96 -5.96 5.97
C SER A 322 13.33 -7.15 5.09
N GLY A 323 14.35 -7.94 5.47
CA GLY A 323 14.75 -9.15 4.76
C GLY A 323 15.81 -8.94 3.67
N ALA A 324 16.45 -7.77 3.59
CA ALA A 324 17.54 -7.53 2.65
C ALA A 324 18.75 -8.43 2.92
N THR A 325 19.36 -8.97 1.86
CA THR A 325 20.70 -9.56 1.93
C THR A 325 21.74 -8.48 2.22
N GLN A 326 22.96 -8.89 2.48
CA GLN A 326 24.04 -7.92 2.73
C GLN A 326 24.34 -7.07 1.48
N GLU A 327 24.32 -7.67 0.30
CA GLU A 327 24.55 -7.02 -0.97
C GLU A 327 23.41 -6.03 -1.29
N GLU A 328 22.16 -6.44 -1.10
CA GLU A 328 21.00 -5.58 -1.27
C GLU A 328 21.05 -4.40 -0.29
N SER A 329 21.37 -4.66 0.98
CA SER A 329 21.47 -3.63 2.00
C SER A 329 22.52 -2.56 1.64
N GLN A 330 23.68 -2.97 1.15
CA GLN A 330 24.73 -2.04 0.70
C GLN A 330 24.28 -1.23 -0.53
N CYS A 331 23.72 -1.91 -1.51
CA CYS A 331 23.27 -1.29 -2.74
C CYS A 331 22.13 -0.29 -2.50
N PHE A 332 21.07 -0.69 -1.80
CA PHE A 332 19.94 0.20 -1.50
C PHE A 332 20.32 1.36 -0.58
N SER A 333 21.16 1.11 0.44
CA SER A 333 21.62 2.19 1.33
C SER A 333 22.34 3.28 0.55
N LYS A 334 23.26 2.89 -0.34
CA LYS A 334 23.97 3.86 -1.18
C LYS A 334 23.01 4.61 -2.08
N ALA A 335 22.13 3.91 -2.83
CA ALA A 335 21.22 4.52 -3.77
C ALA A 335 20.25 5.50 -3.10
N LEU A 336 19.66 5.11 -1.96
CA LEU A 336 18.77 6.00 -1.21
C LEU A 336 19.50 7.23 -0.67
N ARG A 337 20.71 7.04 -0.14
CA ARG A 337 21.55 8.15 0.35
C ARG A 337 21.88 9.13 -0.77
N ASP A 338 22.26 8.62 -1.94
CA ASP A 338 22.57 9.44 -3.10
C ASP A 338 21.37 10.31 -3.52
N LEU A 339 20.13 9.78 -3.47
CA LEU A 339 18.92 10.56 -3.77
C LEU A 339 18.66 11.64 -2.71
N ILE A 340 18.82 11.32 -1.41
CA ILE A 340 18.66 12.29 -0.33
C ILE A 340 19.70 13.41 -0.44
N LEU A 341 20.96 13.09 -0.75
CA LEU A 341 22.02 14.07 -0.94
C LEU A 341 21.72 15.03 -2.10
N GLN A 342 21.18 14.55 -3.22
CA GLN A 342 20.76 15.41 -4.33
C GLN A 342 19.71 16.45 -3.88
N MET A 343 18.81 16.08 -2.98
CA MET A 343 17.83 17.03 -2.42
C MET A 343 18.48 18.09 -1.51
N GLN A 344 19.62 17.81 -0.90
CA GLN A 344 20.32 18.73 0.00
C GLN A 344 21.14 19.80 -0.74
N ILE A 345 21.48 19.57 -2.02
CA ILE A 345 22.32 20.47 -2.81
C ILE A 345 21.55 21.72 -3.31
N LEU A 346 20.21 21.69 -3.29
CA LEU A 346 19.33 22.80 -3.69
C LEU A 346 18.86 23.61 -2.48
#